data_39a39520f5476c7e4ea7599df0eee6a8
#
_entry.id   39a39520f5476c7e4ea7599df0eee6a8
#
_cell.length_a   1.000
_cell.length_b   1.000
_cell.length_c   1.000
_cell.angle_alpha   90.00
_cell.angle_beta   90.00
_cell.angle_gamma   90.00
#
_symmetry.space_group_name_H-M   'P 1'
#
loop_
_entity.id
_entity.type
_entity.pdbx_description
1 polymer ?
#
loop_
_entity_poly.entity_id
_entity_poly.type
_entity_poly.pdbx_seq_one_letter_code
_entity_poly.pdbx_strand_id
1 'polypeptide(L)'
;MRRLLFIVCVAFFSLACARSCKEPQPAPVNNDTRELSVPEEEIAVPWNGGAFAIEVKANFKYKVGIDVSWLTREAGDTSSAQPIFRAEANPDIFPRTCNIRFTDVNDRYYFKEVTVMQGANASAGGALSIVDKDATAETKALLANLWVIADRGLMFGHHDDLWYGRYWYNEAGGSDTKAVCGDYPAVFSVDFGEIMDDRYKDASNAIRRRVILEARERGEVIMACAHINNPKTGKDSWDNSSTEVVKELLTDGSATQNKYREWLDRLAEFANNLKDKNGKLVPVIFRMYHEHTQEWSWWGSKCTTEAEFKQLWTLTIQYLRDYKGVHNFLYAISPQMDGFYANPQERIRYRWPGDEWVDFIGMDCYHGSNNLAFVANLKALEAVSAAKRKPCGVTEDGLEGFTQSDYWTRFVVNPTEGRRISMVTMWRNKYVGSDESDKHYYSVYPGHASENDFRKMYSLDRILFSKDLPDMYTMPSGYEVK
;
A
#
# COMPACT_ATOMS: atom_id res chain seq x y z
N MET A 1 1.78 55.13 -52.27
CA MET A 1 2.93 55.78 -52.92
C MET A 1 4.22 55.38 -52.23
N ARG A 2 5.16 54.90 -53.05
CA ARG A 2 6.61 54.71 -52.87
C ARG A 2 7.09 53.78 -51.76
N ARG A 3 7.61 52.63 -52.26
CA ARG A 3 8.58 51.70 -51.74
C ARG A 3 9.88 52.39 -51.41
N LEU A 4 10.59 51.95 -50.36
CA LEU A 4 12.05 52.02 -50.34
C LEU A 4 12.57 50.66 -49.81
N LEU A 5 13.29 49.96 -50.68
CA LEU A 5 14.13 48.81 -50.42
C LEU A 5 15.41 49.29 -49.74
N PHE A 6 15.82 48.63 -48.65
CA PHE A 6 17.21 48.68 -48.21
C PHE A 6 17.81 47.26 -48.33
N ILE A 7 18.76 47.14 -49.25
CA ILE A 7 19.61 46.00 -49.43
C ILE A 7 20.79 46.18 -48.46
N VAL A 8 20.96 45.24 -47.54
CA VAL A 8 22.19 45.11 -46.75
C VAL A 8 22.92 43.84 -47.18
N CYS A 9 24.09 44.05 -47.83
CA CYS A 9 25.04 43.00 -48.14
C CYS A 9 25.65 42.49 -46.85
N VAL A 10 25.47 41.20 -46.55
CA VAL A 10 26.23 40.50 -45.52
C VAL A 10 27.26 39.59 -46.24
N ALA A 11 28.52 39.95 -46.04
CA ALA A 11 29.65 39.19 -46.54
C ALA A 11 29.75 37.82 -45.78
N PHE A 12 29.73 36.75 -46.51
CA PHE A 12 30.02 35.42 -45.98
C PHE A 12 31.53 35.27 -45.74
N PHE A 13 31.90 35.19 -44.46
CA PHE A 13 33.19 34.62 -44.06
C PHE A 13 32.97 33.10 -43.87
N SER A 14 33.46 32.34 -44.82
CA SER A 14 33.50 30.89 -44.69
C SER A 14 34.69 30.49 -43.79
N LEU A 15 34.42 30.24 -42.52
CA LEU A 15 35.36 29.54 -41.66
C LEU A 15 35.14 28.04 -41.85
N ALA A 16 36.03 27.41 -42.55
CA ALA A 16 36.09 25.93 -42.65
C ALA A 16 36.51 25.36 -41.30
N CYS A 17 35.56 24.99 -40.46
CA CYS A 17 35.80 24.12 -39.32
C CYS A 17 35.93 22.67 -39.83
N ALA A 18 37.16 22.19 -39.97
CA ALA A 18 37.44 20.77 -40.14
C ALA A 18 36.96 20.04 -38.87
N ARG A 19 35.73 19.53 -38.87
CA ARG A 19 35.27 18.56 -37.88
C ARG A 19 35.99 17.24 -38.24
N SER A 20 36.99 16.88 -37.46
CA SER A 20 37.49 15.52 -37.35
C SER A 20 36.31 14.64 -36.90
N CYS A 21 35.72 13.92 -37.84
CA CYS A 21 34.86 12.78 -37.52
C CYS A 21 35.73 11.72 -36.86
N LYS A 22 35.80 11.75 -35.53
CA LYS A 22 36.23 10.54 -34.83
C LYS A 22 35.12 9.53 -35.06
N GLU A 23 35.45 8.45 -35.75
CA GLU A 23 34.59 7.26 -35.76
C GLU A 23 34.24 6.91 -34.33
N PRO A 24 32.97 6.53 -34.05
CA PRO A 24 32.57 6.08 -32.72
C PRO A 24 33.46 4.87 -32.40
N GLN A 25 34.26 4.99 -31.35
CA GLN A 25 35.03 3.85 -30.83
C GLN A 25 33.99 2.75 -30.52
N PRO A 26 34.22 1.52 -30.97
CA PRO A 26 33.35 0.42 -30.60
C PRO A 26 33.28 0.35 -29.07
N ALA A 27 32.07 0.16 -28.53
CA ALA A 27 31.88 -0.05 -27.10
C ALA A 27 32.89 -1.12 -26.64
N PRO A 28 33.51 -0.96 -25.46
CA PRO A 28 34.47 -1.95 -24.97
C PRO A 28 33.78 -3.31 -24.96
N VAL A 29 34.32 -4.23 -25.74
CA VAL A 29 33.89 -5.62 -25.76
C VAL A 29 34.15 -6.13 -24.35
N ASN A 30 33.12 -6.46 -23.63
CA ASN A 30 33.25 -7.10 -22.32
C ASN A 30 33.80 -8.51 -22.58
N ASN A 31 35.14 -8.67 -22.49
CA ASN A 31 35.82 -9.95 -22.63
C ASN A 31 35.74 -10.82 -21.37
N ASP A 32 34.89 -10.45 -20.41
CA ASP A 32 34.66 -11.26 -19.20
C ASP A 32 33.82 -12.50 -19.58
N THR A 33 34.48 -13.63 -19.64
CA THR A 33 33.87 -14.93 -19.95
C THR A 33 33.36 -15.64 -18.70
N ARG A 34 33.40 -14.97 -17.53
CA ARG A 34 32.88 -15.54 -16.29
C ARG A 34 31.37 -15.58 -16.34
N GLU A 35 30.83 -16.69 -15.89
CA GLU A 35 29.39 -16.89 -15.73
C GLU A 35 29.09 -17.14 -14.26
N LEU A 36 28.21 -16.33 -13.69
CA LEU A 36 27.58 -16.57 -12.39
C LEU A 36 26.09 -16.22 -12.51
N SER A 37 25.26 -17.22 -12.45
CA SER A 37 23.83 -17.10 -12.53
C SER A 37 23.18 -17.88 -11.39
N VAL A 38 22.20 -17.26 -10.74
CA VAL A 38 21.32 -17.87 -9.76
C VAL A 38 19.91 -17.51 -10.24
N PRO A 39 19.12 -18.52 -10.68
CA PRO A 39 17.79 -18.27 -11.25
C PRO A 39 16.81 -17.64 -10.25
N GLU A 40 16.89 -18.06 -8.99
CA GLU A 40 16.06 -17.53 -7.92
C GLU A 40 16.63 -16.22 -7.38
N GLU A 41 15.86 -15.16 -7.39
CA GLU A 41 16.20 -13.90 -6.73
C GLU A 41 15.76 -13.89 -5.26
N GLU A 42 14.73 -14.68 -4.93
CA GLU A 42 14.13 -14.78 -3.62
C GLU A 42 13.71 -16.22 -3.30
N ILE A 43 13.96 -16.65 -2.07
CA ILE A 43 13.58 -17.96 -1.56
C ILE A 43 12.73 -17.78 -0.30
N ALA A 44 11.52 -18.34 -0.32
CA ALA A 44 10.67 -18.38 0.85
C ALA A 44 10.96 -19.65 1.67
N VAL A 45 11.19 -19.47 2.96
CA VAL A 45 11.42 -20.55 3.93
C VAL A 45 10.30 -20.48 4.98
N PRO A 46 9.63 -21.61 5.32
CA PRO A 46 8.61 -21.60 6.35
C PRO A 46 9.20 -21.26 7.72
N TRP A 47 8.36 -20.80 8.65
CA TRP A 47 8.79 -20.41 10.00
C TRP A 47 9.50 -21.52 10.76
N ASN A 48 9.10 -22.79 10.59
CA ASN A 48 9.73 -23.92 11.26
C ASN A 48 11.09 -24.32 10.67
N GLY A 49 11.58 -23.56 9.69
CA GLY A 49 12.88 -23.79 9.08
C GLY A 49 12.94 -24.99 8.16
N GLY A 50 14.13 -25.51 7.98
CA GLY A 50 14.38 -26.68 7.15
C GLY A 50 15.55 -26.50 6.19
N ALA A 51 15.86 -27.56 5.43
CA ALA A 51 16.89 -27.52 4.42
C ALA A 51 16.30 -27.17 3.05
N PHE A 52 17.05 -26.38 2.26
CA PHE A 52 16.73 -26.03 0.88
C PHE A 52 18.02 -25.94 0.05
N ALA A 53 17.89 -26.13 -1.26
CA ALA A 53 19.01 -26.00 -2.19
C ALA A 53 18.81 -24.77 -3.09
N ILE A 54 19.90 -24.17 -3.54
CA ILE A 54 19.90 -23.07 -4.50
C ILE A 54 20.63 -23.54 -5.74
N GLU A 55 20.04 -23.36 -6.93
CA GLU A 55 20.72 -23.64 -8.19
C GLU A 55 21.73 -22.50 -8.48
N VAL A 56 23.01 -22.88 -8.64
CA VAL A 56 24.09 -21.94 -8.98
C VAL A 56 24.77 -22.41 -10.24
N LYS A 57 24.75 -21.58 -11.29
CA LYS A 57 25.53 -21.81 -12.51
C LYS A 57 26.75 -20.90 -12.47
N ALA A 58 27.93 -21.49 -12.32
CA ALA A 58 29.20 -20.77 -12.33
C ALA A 58 30.25 -21.58 -13.08
N ASN A 59 31.06 -20.91 -13.88
CA ASN A 59 32.23 -21.53 -14.56
C ASN A 59 33.55 -21.26 -13.82
N PHE A 60 33.49 -20.84 -12.57
CA PHE A 60 34.59 -20.60 -11.65
C PHE A 60 34.24 -21.00 -10.22
N LYS A 61 35.21 -21.00 -9.29
CA LYS A 61 34.97 -21.26 -7.88
C LYS A 61 34.41 -20.03 -7.20
N TYR A 62 33.37 -20.22 -6.38
CA TYR A 62 32.76 -19.15 -5.61
C TYR A 62 32.78 -19.44 -4.10
N LYS A 63 32.72 -18.40 -3.29
CA LYS A 63 32.48 -18.49 -1.85
C LYS A 63 31.08 -18.00 -1.53
N VAL A 64 30.51 -18.54 -0.45
CA VAL A 64 29.19 -18.18 0.06
C VAL A 64 29.38 -17.29 1.29
N GLY A 65 28.74 -16.12 1.28
CA GLY A 65 28.62 -15.24 2.44
C GLY A 65 27.20 -15.29 2.99
N ILE A 66 27.08 -15.45 4.31
CA ILE A 66 25.86 -15.40 5.08
C ILE A 66 26.19 -14.58 6.33
N ASP A 67 25.39 -13.56 6.63
CA ASP A 67 25.64 -12.59 7.70
C ASP A 67 24.75 -12.79 8.94
N VAL A 68 23.98 -13.89 8.98
CA VAL A 68 23.06 -14.22 10.06
C VAL A 68 23.36 -15.60 10.66
N SER A 69 23.05 -15.79 11.94
CA SER A 69 23.30 -17.05 12.63
C SER A 69 22.24 -18.13 12.40
N TRP A 70 21.01 -17.73 12.05
CA TRP A 70 19.89 -18.66 11.89
C TRP A 70 19.87 -19.41 10.54
N LEU A 71 20.74 -19.01 9.61
CA LEU A 71 20.91 -19.66 8.31
C LEU A 71 22.35 -20.14 8.19
N THR A 72 22.54 -21.39 7.86
CA THR A 72 23.84 -22.02 7.69
C THR A 72 23.93 -22.74 6.35
N ARG A 73 25.12 -22.78 5.79
CA ARG A 73 25.41 -23.67 4.67
C ARG A 73 25.68 -25.07 5.23
N GLU A 74 24.88 -26.04 4.79
CA GLU A 74 24.97 -27.41 5.28
C GLU A 74 25.87 -28.31 4.41
N ALA A 75 25.78 -28.18 3.08
CA ALA A 75 26.53 -28.98 2.14
C ALA A 75 26.87 -28.24 0.84
N GLY A 76 27.79 -28.81 0.07
CA GLY A 76 28.31 -28.26 -1.18
C GLY A 76 29.67 -27.59 -0.99
N ASP A 77 30.54 -27.67 -1.98
CA ASP A 77 31.86 -27.04 -2.02
C ASP A 77 31.81 -25.71 -2.81
N THR A 78 32.95 -25.11 -3.08
CA THR A 78 33.11 -23.86 -3.82
C THR A 78 32.79 -23.94 -5.32
N SER A 79 32.37 -25.11 -5.80
CA SER A 79 31.99 -25.37 -7.19
C SER A 79 30.67 -26.15 -7.29
N SER A 80 29.96 -26.33 -6.16
CA SER A 80 28.67 -27.06 -6.15
C SER A 80 27.63 -26.32 -6.98
N ALA A 81 26.98 -27.03 -7.89
CA ALA A 81 25.86 -26.49 -8.65
C ALA A 81 24.57 -26.35 -7.79
N GLN A 82 24.49 -27.06 -6.68
CA GLN A 82 23.34 -27.02 -5.76
C GLN A 82 23.81 -27.05 -4.30
N PRO A 83 24.37 -25.93 -3.79
CA PRO A 83 24.69 -25.83 -2.37
C PRO A 83 23.42 -25.92 -1.54
N ILE A 84 23.49 -26.64 -0.41
CA ILE A 84 22.37 -26.87 0.50
C ILE A 84 22.54 -25.95 1.72
N PHE A 85 21.47 -25.32 2.09
CA PHE A 85 21.35 -24.44 3.26
C PHE A 85 20.30 -24.99 4.23
N ARG A 86 20.49 -24.67 5.51
CA ARG A 86 19.52 -24.96 6.56
C ARG A 86 19.19 -23.72 7.33
N ALA A 87 17.89 -23.42 7.39
CA ALA A 87 17.37 -22.39 8.28
C ALA A 87 16.90 -23.02 9.59
N GLU A 88 17.24 -22.41 10.74
CA GLU A 88 16.65 -22.72 12.02
C GLU A 88 15.19 -22.24 12.08
N ALA A 89 14.38 -22.82 12.99
CA ALA A 89 13.05 -22.31 13.23
C ALA A 89 13.08 -20.84 13.68
N ASN A 90 12.16 -20.02 13.12
CA ASN A 90 11.98 -18.65 13.58
C ASN A 90 11.15 -18.67 14.88
N PRO A 91 11.70 -18.25 16.01
CA PRO A 91 10.96 -18.22 17.28
C PRO A 91 10.02 -17.02 17.40
N ASP A 92 10.06 -16.06 16.45
CA ASP A 92 9.39 -14.77 16.55
C ASP A 92 8.12 -14.74 15.67
N ILE A 93 7.17 -13.92 16.08
CA ILE A 93 5.98 -13.56 15.27
C ILE A 93 6.32 -12.69 14.06
N PHE A 94 7.55 -12.20 13.96
CA PHE A 94 7.99 -11.37 12.87
C PHE A 94 8.76 -12.20 11.84
N PRO A 95 8.49 -12.03 10.53
CA PRO A 95 9.32 -12.64 9.49
C PRO A 95 10.73 -12.06 9.57
N ARG A 96 11.71 -12.82 9.10
CA ARG A 96 13.11 -12.38 9.05
C ARG A 96 13.70 -12.66 7.67
N THR A 97 14.66 -11.83 7.27
CA THR A 97 15.32 -11.92 5.98
C THR A 97 16.82 -11.88 6.12
N CYS A 98 17.52 -12.46 5.15
CA CYS A 98 18.95 -12.26 4.95
C CYS A 98 19.29 -12.44 3.47
N ASN A 99 20.50 -12.03 3.07
CA ASN A 99 21.02 -12.29 1.75
C ASN A 99 22.10 -13.38 1.80
N ILE A 100 21.99 -14.35 0.88
CA ILE A 100 23.07 -15.26 0.56
C ILE A 100 23.83 -14.66 -0.59
N ARG A 101 25.13 -14.41 -0.41
CA ARG A 101 25.99 -13.85 -1.44
C ARG A 101 26.93 -14.92 -1.99
N PHE A 102 26.86 -15.15 -3.30
CA PHE A 102 27.77 -15.99 -4.06
C PHE A 102 28.80 -15.11 -4.72
N THR A 103 30.08 -15.22 -4.32
CA THR A 103 31.16 -14.30 -4.75
C THR A 103 32.28 -15.10 -5.38
N ASP A 104 32.83 -14.66 -6.51
CA ASP A 104 34.05 -15.21 -7.09
C ASP A 104 35.20 -15.21 -6.05
N VAL A 105 35.90 -16.35 -5.87
CA VAL A 105 36.99 -16.47 -4.90
C VAL A 105 38.15 -15.51 -5.20
N ASN A 106 38.33 -15.10 -6.46
CA ASN A 106 39.38 -14.22 -6.93
C ASN A 106 38.97 -12.77 -7.12
N ASP A 107 37.64 -12.49 -7.10
CA ASP A 107 37.12 -11.13 -7.32
C ASP A 107 35.92 -10.85 -6.43
N ARG A 108 36.16 -10.11 -5.32
CA ARG A 108 35.12 -9.76 -4.34
C ARG A 108 34.00 -8.86 -4.90
N TYR A 109 34.18 -8.26 -6.05
CA TYR A 109 33.21 -7.37 -6.69
C TYR A 109 32.35 -8.10 -7.73
N TYR A 110 32.70 -9.34 -8.09
CA TYR A 110 31.88 -10.16 -8.95
C TYR A 110 31.07 -11.15 -8.12
N PHE A 111 29.80 -10.84 -7.92
CA PHE A 111 28.90 -11.62 -7.05
C PHE A 111 27.44 -11.59 -7.53
N LYS A 112 26.66 -12.53 -7.00
CA LYS A 112 25.19 -12.55 -7.04
C LYS A 112 24.65 -12.74 -5.63
N GLU A 113 23.48 -12.16 -5.38
CA GLU A 113 22.77 -12.30 -4.10
C GLU A 113 21.38 -12.92 -4.32
N VAL A 114 20.98 -13.71 -3.35
CA VAL A 114 19.63 -14.27 -3.23
C VAL A 114 19.08 -13.86 -1.88
N THR A 115 17.89 -13.27 -1.86
CA THR A 115 17.20 -12.96 -0.61
C THR A 115 16.49 -14.19 -0.08
N VAL A 116 16.74 -14.56 1.16
CA VAL A 116 15.99 -15.59 1.87
C VAL A 116 15.01 -14.91 2.80
N MET A 117 13.73 -15.20 2.63
CA MET A 117 12.65 -14.72 3.49
C MET A 117 12.11 -15.88 4.32
N GLN A 118 12.25 -15.81 5.64
CA GLN A 118 11.67 -16.79 6.54
C GLN A 118 10.39 -16.27 7.19
N GLY A 119 9.32 -17.07 7.11
CA GLY A 119 8.02 -16.74 7.66
C GLY A 119 8.03 -16.48 9.16
N ALA A 120 7.02 -15.77 9.64
CA ALA A 120 6.75 -15.53 11.06
C ALA A 120 6.18 -16.79 11.74
N ASN A 121 6.50 -17.00 13.00
CA ASN A 121 5.84 -18.00 13.83
C ASN A 121 4.60 -17.41 14.49
N ALA A 122 3.47 -17.42 13.80
CA ALA A 122 2.21 -16.90 14.33
C ALA A 122 1.77 -17.54 15.67
N SER A 123 2.30 -18.73 15.99
CA SER A 123 1.98 -19.43 17.24
C SER A 123 2.87 -19.02 18.43
N ALA A 124 3.94 -18.28 18.20
CA ALA A 124 4.86 -17.87 19.26
C ALA A 124 4.26 -16.83 20.21
N GLY A 125 3.28 -16.07 19.72
CA GLY A 125 2.78 -14.88 20.41
C GLY A 125 3.82 -13.76 20.44
N GLY A 126 3.39 -12.53 20.77
CA GLY A 126 4.31 -11.40 20.86
C GLY A 126 3.62 -10.07 21.06
N ALA A 127 4.43 -9.02 21.16
CA ALA A 127 3.96 -7.66 21.35
C ALA A 127 4.09 -6.84 20.08
N LEU A 128 2.98 -6.23 19.65
CA LEU A 128 2.94 -5.22 18.59
C LEU A 128 2.88 -3.82 19.21
N SER A 129 3.45 -2.85 18.53
CA SER A 129 3.36 -1.45 18.96
C SER A 129 2.19 -0.76 18.26
N ILE A 130 1.49 0.09 19.01
CA ILE A 130 0.40 0.93 18.52
C ILE A 130 0.69 2.41 18.76
N VAL A 131 0.22 3.28 17.87
CA VAL A 131 0.36 4.74 17.97
C VAL A 131 -0.37 5.28 19.19
N ASP A 132 -1.59 4.82 19.38
CA ASP A 132 -2.44 5.23 20.50
C ASP A 132 -2.40 4.20 21.63
N LYS A 133 -1.69 4.54 22.72
CA LYS A 133 -1.59 3.66 23.89
C LYS A 133 -2.91 3.47 24.63
N ASP A 134 -3.81 4.46 24.52
CA ASP A 134 -5.15 4.45 25.11
C ASP A 134 -6.22 3.90 24.15
N ALA A 135 -5.82 3.37 23.00
CA ALA A 135 -6.72 2.74 22.05
C ALA A 135 -7.62 1.69 22.69
N THR A 136 -8.87 1.60 22.21
CA THR A 136 -9.84 0.62 22.73
C THR A 136 -9.32 -0.81 22.58
N ALA A 137 -9.85 -1.73 23.38
CA ALA A 137 -9.48 -3.14 23.30
C ALA A 137 -9.73 -3.72 21.90
N GLU A 138 -10.83 -3.33 21.27
CA GLU A 138 -11.20 -3.73 19.93
C GLU A 138 -10.23 -3.16 18.87
N THR A 139 -9.73 -1.92 19.05
CA THR A 139 -8.75 -1.30 18.15
C THR A 139 -7.39 -2.00 18.25
N LYS A 140 -6.95 -2.32 19.47
CA LYS A 140 -5.75 -3.11 19.71
C LYS A 140 -5.88 -4.52 19.12
N ALA A 141 -7.05 -5.15 19.31
CA ALA A 141 -7.32 -6.47 18.73
C ALA A 141 -7.31 -6.45 17.20
N LEU A 142 -7.90 -5.41 16.58
CA LEU A 142 -7.86 -5.25 15.12
C LEU A 142 -6.41 -5.18 14.61
N LEU A 143 -5.54 -4.39 15.25
CA LEU A 143 -4.12 -4.32 14.87
C LEU A 143 -3.45 -5.69 14.90
N ALA A 144 -3.65 -6.45 15.98
CA ALA A 144 -3.08 -7.79 16.11
C ALA A 144 -3.65 -8.77 15.07
N ASN A 145 -4.96 -8.71 14.80
CA ASN A 145 -5.59 -9.57 13.80
C ASN A 145 -5.17 -9.21 12.36
N LEU A 146 -4.92 -7.93 12.06
CA LEU A 146 -4.35 -7.52 10.77
C LEU A 146 -2.95 -8.10 10.53
N TRP A 147 -2.17 -8.28 11.61
CA TRP A 147 -0.88 -8.95 11.54
C TRP A 147 -1.03 -10.45 11.30
N VAL A 148 -1.93 -11.10 12.04
CA VAL A 148 -2.14 -12.55 11.99
C VAL A 148 -2.81 -13.00 10.70
N ILE A 149 -3.77 -12.23 10.19
CA ILE A 149 -4.56 -12.61 9.01
C ILE A 149 -3.70 -12.75 7.76
N ALA A 150 -2.61 -11.98 7.66
CA ALA A 150 -1.68 -12.03 6.54
C ALA A 150 -0.97 -13.40 6.37
N ASP A 151 -0.95 -14.22 7.42
CA ASP A 151 -0.42 -15.59 7.36
C ASP A 151 -1.51 -16.63 7.02
N ARG A 152 -2.78 -16.23 6.98
CA ARG A 152 -3.93 -17.11 6.69
C ARG A 152 -4.48 -16.91 5.30
N GLY A 153 -4.51 -15.66 4.84
CA GLY A 153 -5.10 -15.31 3.56
C GLY A 153 -5.11 -13.82 3.31
N LEU A 154 -5.72 -13.44 2.21
CA LEU A 154 -5.81 -12.09 1.70
C LEU A 154 -7.27 -11.63 1.78
N MET A 155 -7.56 -10.61 2.59
CA MET A 155 -8.88 -9.99 2.64
C MET A 155 -9.17 -9.21 1.36
N PHE A 156 -10.30 -9.51 0.71
CA PHE A 156 -10.82 -8.70 -0.39
C PHE A 156 -11.56 -7.49 0.17
N GLY A 157 -11.21 -6.29 -0.30
CA GLY A 157 -11.85 -5.05 0.07
C GLY A 157 -12.47 -4.33 -1.13
N HIS A 158 -13.48 -3.48 -0.85
CA HIS A 158 -14.11 -2.63 -1.88
C HIS A 158 -14.54 -1.30 -1.28
N HIS A 159 -14.15 -0.20 -1.93
CA HIS A 159 -14.48 1.16 -1.50
C HIS A 159 -15.93 1.49 -1.85
N ASP A 160 -16.63 2.09 -0.90
CA ASP A 160 -18.04 2.53 -0.97
C ASP A 160 -19.09 1.43 -1.32
N ASP A 161 -18.71 0.16 -1.38
CA ASP A 161 -19.55 -0.96 -1.84
C ASP A 161 -20.86 -1.17 -1.06
N LEU A 162 -20.96 -0.62 0.14
CA LEU A 162 -22.18 -0.71 0.96
C LEU A 162 -23.04 0.56 0.89
N TRP A 163 -22.54 1.60 0.27
CA TRP A 163 -23.26 2.86 0.10
C TRP A 163 -23.97 2.94 -1.24
N TYR A 164 -23.23 2.59 -2.29
CA TYR A 164 -23.73 2.54 -3.65
C TYR A 164 -22.89 1.57 -4.50
N GLY A 165 -23.48 1.07 -5.55
CA GLY A 165 -22.80 0.31 -6.57
C GLY A 165 -23.04 0.90 -7.96
N ARG A 166 -22.73 0.13 -8.98
CA ARG A 166 -22.82 0.59 -10.36
C ARG A 166 -24.23 1.08 -10.74
N TYR A 167 -25.28 0.34 -10.31
CA TYR A 167 -26.65 0.58 -10.73
C TYR A 167 -27.64 0.81 -9.57
N TRP A 168 -27.16 0.92 -8.34
CA TRP A 168 -27.99 1.11 -7.15
C TRP A 168 -27.36 2.14 -6.20
N TYR A 169 -28.20 2.82 -5.42
CA TYR A 169 -27.76 3.88 -4.50
C TYR A 169 -28.55 3.80 -3.18
N ASN A 170 -27.83 3.74 -2.06
CA ASN A 170 -28.38 3.80 -0.69
C ASN A 170 -29.46 2.75 -0.40
N GLU A 171 -29.27 1.53 -0.86
CA GLU A 171 -30.17 0.40 -0.60
C GLU A 171 -29.66 -0.40 0.61
N ALA A 172 -30.58 -0.77 1.53
CA ALA A 172 -30.22 -1.59 2.70
C ALA A 172 -29.70 -2.97 2.26
N GLY A 173 -28.49 -3.32 2.72
CA GLY A 173 -27.83 -4.57 2.36
C GLY A 173 -27.34 -4.63 0.89
N GLY A 174 -27.31 -3.49 0.20
CA GLY A 174 -26.74 -3.37 -1.15
C GLY A 174 -25.23 -3.61 -1.12
N SER A 175 -24.71 -4.26 -2.16
CA SER A 175 -23.28 -4.47 -2.45
C SER A 175 -23.13 -5.09 -3.83
N ASP A 176 -22.30 -4.50 -4.69
CA ASP A 176 -21.96 -5.08 -5.99
C ASP A 176 -21.21 -6.41 -5.81
N THR A 177 -20.30 -6.47 -4.84
CA THR A 177 -19.57 -7.69 -4.48
C THR A 177 -20.53 -8.82 -4.12
N LYS A 178 -21.44 -8.57 -3.17
CA LYS A 178 -22.44 -9.57 -2.75
C LYS A 178 -23.38 -9.98 -3.88
N ALA A 179 -23.79 -9.04 -4.70
CA ALA A 179 -24.70 -9.33 -5.82
C ALA A 179 -24.06 -10.30 -6.81
N VAL A 180 -22.72 -10.30 -6.95
CA VAL A 180 -21.97 -11.20 -7.83
C VAL A 180 -21.64 -12.53 -7.16
N CYS A 181 -21.11 -12.56 -5.95
CA CYS A 181 -20.60 -13.81 -5.35
C CYS A 181 -21.44 -14.35 -4.15
N GLY A 182 -22.42 -13.59 -3.68
CA GLY A 182 -23.27 -13.98 -2.55
C GLY A 182 -22.69 -13.65 -1.17
N ASP A 183 -21.57 -12.92 -1.11
CA ASP A 183 -20.90 -12.49 0.11
C ASP A 183 -20.41 -11.05 0.02
N TYR A 184 -20.26 -10.40 1.15
CA TYR A 184 -19.74 -9.03 1.26
C TYR A 184 -18.20 -9.02 1.22
N PRO A 185 -17.57 -7.88 0.87
CA PRO A 185 -16.13 -7.72 1.01
C PRO A 185 -15.71 -7.87 2.49
N ALA A 186 -14.53 -8.42 2.73
CA ALA A 186 -13.95 -8.52 4.08
C ALA A 186 -13.53 -7.15 4.64
N VAL A 187 -13.19 -6.21 3.76
CA VAL A 187 -12.82 -4.83 4.10
C VAL A 187 -13.80 -3.88 3.42
N PHE A 188 -14.53 -3.12 4.23
CA PHE A 188 -15.33 -2.00 3.75
C PHE A 188 -14.54 -0.70 3.89
N SER A 189 -14.19 -0.08 2.77
CA SER A 189 -13.52 1.23 2.74
C SER A 189 -14.52 2.34 2.41
N VAL A 190 -14.34 3.53 2.98
CA VAL A 190 -15.24 4.68 2.81
C VAL A 190 -14.50 6.00 2.93
N ASP A 191 -15.03 7.08 2.33
CA ASP A 191 -14.41 8.42 2.41
C ASP A 191 -14.95 9.24 3.58
N PHE A 192 -14.04 9.79 4.41
CA PHE A 192 -14.34 10.67 5.53
C PHE A 192 -14.19 12.17 5.23
N GLY A 193 -13.74 12.54 4.02
CA GLY A 193 -13.51 13.94 3.66
C GLY A 193 -14.74 14.82 3.88
N GLU A 194 -15.92 14.37 3.47
CA GLU A 194 -17.17 15.12 3.65
C GLU A 194 -17.65 15.22 5.11
N ILE A 195 -17.14 14.41 6.04
CA ILE A 195 -17.41 14.60 7.47
C ILE A 195 -16.69 15.85 7.96
N MET A 196 -15.49 16.06 7.45
CA MET A 196 -14.56 17.06 7.95
C MET A 196 -14.87 18.46 7.39
N ASP A 197 -14.96 18.58 6.08
CA ASP A 197 -14.93 19.88 5.39
C ASP A 197 -16.31 20.53 5.17
N ASP A 198 -16.32 21.60 4.38
CA ASP A 198 -17.51 22.43 4.14
C ASP A 198 -18.60 21.72 3.31
N ARG A 199 -18.33 20.50 2.83
CA ARG A 199 -19.34 19.61 2.18
C ARG A 199 -20.18 18.82 3.18
N TYR A 200 -19.97 19.02 4.49
CA TYR A 200 -20.68 18.33 5.56
C TYR A 200 -22.20 18.35 5.35
N LYS A 201 -22.81 17.17 5.41
CA LYS A 201 -24.27 16.98 5.35
C LYS A 201 -24.69 15.87 6.31
N ASP A 202 -25.63 16.18 7.21
CA ASP A 202 -26.16 15.20 8.16
C ASP A 202 -26.70 13.95 7.47
N ALA A 203 -27.41 14.11 6.35
CA ALA A 203 -27.98 12.99 5.60
C ALA A 203 -26.91 12.04 5.06
N SER A 204 -25.82 12.56 4.46
CA SER A 204 -24.70 11.76 3.98
C SER A 204 -23.98 11.07 5.14
N ASN A 205 -23.79 11.77 6.27
CA ASN A 205 -23.14 11.18 7.44
C ASN A 205 -24.01 10.14 8.16
N ALA A 206 -25.33 10.27 8.11
CA ALA A 206 -26.24 9.23 8.59
C ALA A 206 -26.13 7.94 7.74
N ILE A 207 -26.05 8.07 6.41
CA ILE A 207 -25.83 6.91 5.52
C ILE A 207 -24.47 6.29 5.83
N ARG A 208 -23.39 7.09 5.86
CA ARG A 208 -22.03 6.63 6.16
C ARG A 208 -21.96 5.87 7.48
N ARG A 209 -22.56 6.41 8.53
CA ARG A 209 -22.67 5.74 9.84
C ARG A 209 -23.41 4.41 9.72
N ARG A 210 -24.56 4.37 9.04
CA ARG A 210 -25.36 3.16 8.85
C ARG A 210 -24.55 2.07 8.19
N VAL A 211 -23.93 2.33 7.03
CA VAL A 211 -23.18 1.32 6.29
C VAL A 211 -21.94 0.82 7.04
N ILE A 212 -21.26 1.68 7.80
CA ILE A 212 -20.16 1.27 8.68
C ILE A 212 -20.67 0.34 9.79
N LEU A 213 -21.80 0.65 10.40
CA LEU A 213 -22.36 -0.18 11.47
C LEU A 213 -22.86 -1.53 10.93
N GLU A 214 -23.46 -1.57 9.74
CA GLU A 214 -23.84 -2.81 9.06
C GLU A 214 -22.62 -3.69 8.76
N ALA A 215 -21.52 -3.11 8.27
CA ALA A 215 -20.25 -3.79 8.06
C ALA A 215 -19.66 -4.32 9.38
N ARG A 216 -19.63 -3.48 10.41
CA ARG A 216 -19.16 -3.86 11.75
C ARG A 216 -19.98 -5.02 12.35
N GLU A 217 -21.28 -5.02 12.15
CA GLU A 217 -22.17 -6.07 12.65
C GLU A 217 -21.90 -7.43 12.00
N ARG A 218 -21.47 -7.45 10.73
CA ARG A 218 -21.02 -8.66 10.03
C ARG A 218 -19.59 -9.08 10.39
N GLY A 219 -18.83 -8.24 11.11
CA GLY A 219 -17.42 -8.51 11.47
C GLY A 219 -16.39 -7.98 10.49
N GLU A 220 -16.79 -7.24 9.47
CA GLU A 220 -15.91 -6.67 8.44
C GLU A 220 -14.95 -5.63 9.01
N VAL A 221 -13.78 -5.51 8.40
CA VAL A 221 -12.79 -4.49 8.74
C VAL A 221 -13.20 -3.17 8.10
N ILE A 222 -13.15 -2.09 8.88
CA ILE A 222 -13.48 -0.74 8.40
C ILE A 222 -12.19 0.02 8.10
N MET A 223 -12.09 0.54 6.89
CA MET A 223 -11.02 1.44 6.47
C MET A 223 -11.62 2.76 5.98
N ALA A 224 -10.93 3.88 6.20
CA ALA A 224 -11.37 5.17 5.70
C ALA A 224 -10.19 5.97 5.14
N CYS A 225 -10.37 6.55 3.96
CA CYS A 225 -9.53 7.64 3.46
C CYS A 225 -10.21 9.00 3.71
N ALA A 226 -9.57 10.10 3.34
CA ALA A 226 -10.16 11.42 3.43
C ALA A 226 -9.71 12.32 2.26
N HIS A 227 -10.59 12.50 1.27
CA HIS A 227 -10.42 13.50 0.22
C HIS A 227 -10.94 14.85 0.72
N ILE A 228 -10.21 15.47 1.64
CA ILE A 228 -10.61 16.75 2.25
C ILE A 228 -10.30 17.94 1.34
N ASN A 229 -11.18 18.90 1.33
CA ASN A 229 -10.99 20.16 0.62
C ASN A 229 -9.73 20.88 1.11
N ASN A 230 -9.23 21.82 0.31
CA ASN A 230 -8.11 22.66 0.69
C ASN A 230 -8.57 23.68 1.76
N PRO A 231 -8.05 23.62 3.00
CA PRO A 231 -8.56 24.49 4.09
C PRO A 231 -8.25 25.97 3.89
N LYS A 232 -7.22 26.30 3.09
CA LYS A 232 -6.84 27.69 2.78
C LYS A 232 -7.72 28.28 1.68
N THR A 233 -7.94 27.55 0.60
CA THR A 233 -8.63 28.07 -0.59
C THR A 233 -10.12 27.75 -0.62
N GLY A 234 -10.56 26.73 0.12
CA GLY A 234 -11.92 26.21 0.09
C GLY A 234 -12.26 25.38 -1.15
N LYS A 235 -11.29 25.14 -2.05
CA LYS A 235 -11.45 24.26 -3.21
C LYS A 235 -11.28 22.79 -2.80
N ASP A 236 -11.40 21.89 -3.77
CA ASP A 236 -11.30 20.46 -3.54
C ASP A 236 -9.89 19.97 -3.15
N SER A 237 -9.77 18.68 -2.90
CA SER A 237 -8.51 18.02 -2.53
C SER A 237 -7.43 18.10 -3.62
N TRP A 238 -7.83 18.24 -4.89
CA TRP A 238 -6.93 18.38 -6.05
C TRP A 238 -6.36 19.79 -6.21
N ASP A 239 -6.78 20.76 -5.40
CA ASP A 239 -6.22 22.11 -5.49
C ASP A 239 -4.78 22.17 -4.96
N ASN A 240 -3.84 21.85 -5.84
CA ASN A 240 -2.40 21.91 -5.63
C ASN A 240 -1.77 23.25 -6.09
N SER A 241 -2.54 24.34 -6.08
CA SER A 241 -2.11 25.63 -6.59
C SER A 241 -1.23 26.44 -5.63
N SER A 242 -1.11 26.02 -4.36
CA SER A 242 -0.39 26.74 -3.32
C SER A 242 0.51 25.85 -2.49
N THR A 243 1.74 26.30 -2.24
CA THR A 243 2.70 25.67 -1.30
C THR A 243 2.57 26.22 0.13
N GLU A 244 1.64 27.14 0.37
CA GLU A 244 1.49 27.81 1.66
C GLU A 244 0.43 27.16 2.56
N VAL A 245 -0.34 26.20 2.05
CA VAL A 245 -1.46 25.59 2.78
C VAL A 245 -0.99 24.96 4.09
N VAL A 246 -0.03 24.05 4.01
CA VAL A 246 0.49 23.34 5.19
C VAL A 246 1.30 24.26 6.09
N LYS A 247 2.06 25.22 5.57
CA LYS A 247 2.78 26.21 6.37
C LYS A 247 1.82 27.03 7.25
N GLU A 248 0.74 27.52 6.66
CA GLU A 248 -0.28 28.24 7.43
C GLU A 248 -1.00 27.34 8.43
N LEU A 249 -1.30 26.09 8.03
CA LEU A 249 -1.91 25.12 8.93
C LEU A 249 -1.02 24.82 10.15
N LEU A 250 0.29 24.84 9.98
CA LEU A 250 1.29 24.68 11.06
C LEU A 250 1.56 25.97 11.83
N THR A 251 1.02 27.12 11.39
CA THR A 251 1.19 28.40 12.05
C THR A 251 0.08 28.62 13.08
N ASP A 252 0.45 28.73 14.36
CA ASP A 252 -0.49 28.88 15.44
C ASP A 252 -1.37 30.11 15.31
N GLY A 253 -2.68 29.90 15.42
CA GLY A 253 -3.71 30.94 15.35
C GLY A 253 -4.02 31.44 13.94
N SER A 254 -3.43 30.85 12.89
CA SER A 254 -3.80 31.20 11.53
C SER A 254 -5.25 30.83 11.20
N ALA A 255 -5.86 31.53 10.26
CA ALA A 255 -7.22 31.21 9.81
C ALA A 255 -7.31 29.81 9.22
N THR A 256 -6.27 29.36 8.47
CA THR A 256 -6.19 28.02 7.91
C THR A 256 -6.11 26.95 8.99
N GLN A 257 -5.31 27.15 10.05
CA GLN A 257 -5.23 26.22 11.18
C GLN A 257 -6.55 26.14 11.95
N ASN A 258 -7.17 27.28 12.25
CA ASN A 258 -8.43 27.33 12.97
C ASN A 258 -9.53 26.58 12.21
N LYS A 259 -9.66 26.84 10.91
CA LYS A 259 -10.59 26.13 10.04
C LYS A 259 -10.32 24.62 10.02
N TYR A 260 -9.06 24.21 9.91
CA TYR A 260 -8.70 22.81 9.91
C TYR A 260 -8.99 22.12 11.26
N ARG A 261 -8.79 22.81 12.39
CA ARG A 261 -9.18 22.30 13.72
C ARG A 261 -10.68 22.11 13.85
N GLU A 262 -11.51 23.00 13.33
CA GLU A 262 -12.96 22.81 13.26
C GLU A 262 -13.34 21.54 12.46
N TRP A 263 -12.63 21.25 11.38
CA TRP A 263 -12.83 20.04 10.60
C TRP A 263 -12.43 18.77 11.36
N LEU A 264 -11.32 18.82 12.09
CA LEU A 264 -10.92 17.73 12.98
C LEU A 264 -11.90 17.53 14.14
N ASP A 265 -12.55 18.60 14.63
CA ASP A 265 -13.60 18.52 15.65
C ASP A 265 -14.81 17.71 15.16
N ARG A 266 -15.24 17.97 13.92
CA ARG A 266 -16.33 17.19 13.29
C ARG A 266 -15.97 15.72 13.13
N LEU A 267 -14.75 15.44 12.69
CA LEU A 267 -14.26 14.06 12.57
C LEU A 267 -14.21 13.36 13.92
N ALA A 268 -13.70 14.05 14.94
CA ALA A 268 -13.62 13.52 16.30
C ALA A 268 -15.02 13.24 16.89
N GLU A 269 -15.97 14.14 16.68
CA GLU A 269 -17.37 13.94 17.08
C GLU A 269 -17.97 12.72 16.39
N PHE A 270 -17.76 12.58 15.08
CA PHE A 270 -18.22 11.41 14.33
C PHE A 270 -17.60 10.12 14.87
N ALA A 271 -16.27 10.07 15.06
CA ALA A 271 -15.53 8.90 15.52
C ALA A 271 -15.93 8.48 16.95
N ASN A 272 -16.04 9.44 17.88
CA ASN A 272 -16.42 9.19 19.28
C ASN A 272 -17.89 8.77 19.45
N ASN A 273 -18.73 9.06 18.45
CA ASN A 273 -20.12 8.62 18.38
C ASN A 273 -20.35 7.41 17.47
N LEU A 274 -19.30 6.87 16.82
CA LEU A 274 -19.40 5.69 15.98
C LEU A 274 -19.37 4.43 16.86
N LYS A 275 -20.51 4.09 17.44
CA LYS A 275 -20.67 2.97 18.38
C LYS A 275 -21.54 1.88 17.78
N ASP A 276 -21.10 0.63 17.97
CA ASP A 276 -21.87 -0.55 17.59
C ASP A 276 -23.10 -0.74 18.54
N LYS A 277 -23.91 -1.76 18.29
CA LYS A 277 -25.12 -2.08 19.07
C LYS A 277 -24.85 -2.37 20.55
N ASN A 278 -23.59 -2.67 20.91
CA ASN A 278 -23.16 -2.91 22.28
C ASN A 278 -22.60 -1.65 22.96
N GLY A 279 -22.62 -0.51 22.26
CA GLY A 279 -22.08 0.76 22.73
C GLY A 279 -20.54 0.85 22.61
N LYS A 280 -19.87 -0.10 21.97
CA LYS A 280 -18.44 -0.11 21.76
C LYS A 280 -18.07 0.74 20.55
N LEU A 281 -17.00 1.52 20.65
CA LEU A 281 -16.47 2.28 19.53
C LEU A 281 -16.01 1.34 18.41
N VAL A 282 -16.36 1.68 17.19
CA VAL A 282 -15.97 0.91 15.98
C VAL A 282 -14.55 1.27 15.58
N PRO A 283 -13.60 0.32 15.57
CA PRO A 283 -12.26 0.56 15.08
C PRO A 283 -12.24 0.88 13.59
N VAL A 284 -11.42 1.85 13.19
CA VAL A 284 -11.24 2.26 11.79
C VAL A 284 -9.75 2.35 11.46
N ILE A 285 -9.33 1.74 10.37
CA ILE A 285 -8.02 2.00 9.75
C ILE A 285 -8.14 3.35 9.04
N PHE A 286 -7.65 4.42 9.68
CA PHE A 286 -7.76 5.78 9.15
C PHE A 286 -6.54 6.15 8.32
N ARG A 287 -6.74 6.28 7.03
CA ARG A 287 -5.76 6.52 5.99
C ARG A 287 -5.82 7.99 5.53
N MET A 288 -5.40 8.87 6.43
CA MET A 288 -5.33 10.31 6.14
C MET A 288 -4.16 10.62 5.18
N TYR A 289 -4.30 11.67 4.37
CA TYR A 289 -3.25 12.14 3.44
C TYR A 289 -2.67 11.04 2.56
N HIS A 290 -3.53 10.15 2.07
CA HIS A 290 -3.14 9.08 1.16
C HIS A 290 -2.46 9.63 -0.10
N GLU A 291 -1.69 8.80 -0.79
CA GLU A 291 -0.94 9.17 -1.99
C GLU A 291 -0.03 10.41 -1.83
N HIS A 292 0.45 10.67 -0.62
CA HIS A 292 1.28 11.84 -0.26
C HIS A 292 2.59 11.95 -1.07
N THR A 293 2.97 10.89 -1.76
CA THR A 293 4.13 10.84 -2.66
C THR A 293 3.85 11.44 -4.03
N GLN A 294 2.58 11.68 -4.35
CA GLN A 294 2.11 12.29 -5.59
C GLN A 294 1.97 13.82 -5.50
N GLU A 295 1.64 14.44 -6.62
CA GLU A 295 1.56 15.90 -6.77
C GLU A 295 0.13 16.44 -6.89
N TRP A 296 -0.87 15.56 -6.93
CA TRP A 296 -2.25 15.96 -7.25
C TRP A 296 -2.95 16.71 -6.11
N SER A 297 -2.57 16.45 -4.85
CA SER A 297 -3.26 16.98 -3.67
C SER A 297 -2.52 18.15 -3.03
N TRP A 298 -3.22 18.95 -2.22
CA TRP A 298 -2.63 20.04 -1.45
C TRP A 298 -1.67 19.55 -0.34
N TRP A 299 -1.75 18.27 0.07
CA TRP A 299 -0.81 17.61 1.00
C TRP A 299 0.30 16.85 0.28
N GLY A 300 0.26 16.79 -1.05
CA GLY A 300 1.19 16.03 -1.88
C GLY A 300 2.57 16.65 -2.00
N SER A 301 3.45 15.96 -2.71
CA SER A 301 4.87 16.32 -2.83
C SER A 301 5.15 17.64 -3.56
N LYS A 302 4.21 18.11 -4.37
CA LYS A 302 4.30 19.43 -5.02
C LYS A 302 4.07 20.59 -4.04
N CYS A 303 3.19 20.38 -3.06
CA CYS A 303 2.70 21.45 -2.18
C CYS A 303 3.37 21.48 -0.82
N THR A 304 4.07 20.42 -0.44
CA THR A 304 4.67 20.27 0.89
C THR A 304 6.08 19.70 0.81
N THR A 305 6.96 20.19 1.64
CA THR A 305 8.24 19.53 1.93
C THR A 305 8.02 18.27 2.76
N GLU A 306 9.03 17.41 2.84
CA GLU A 306 9.00 16.22 3.70
C GLU A 306 8.80 16.60 5.18
N ALA A 307 9.45 17.65 5.65
CA ALA A 307 9.33 18.12 7.03
C ALA A 307 7.91 18.63 7.34
N GLU A 308 7.32 19.43 6.46
CA GLU A 308 5.95 19.95 6.61
C GLU A 308 4.92 18.82 6.61
N PHE A 309 5.08 17.83 5.73
CA PHE A 309 4.19 16.67 5.72
C PHE A 309 4.25 15.87 7.03
N LYS A 310 5.45 15.62 7.55
CA LYS A 310 5.64 14.92 8.83
C LYS A 310 5.01 15.70 9.99
N GLN A 311 5.16 17.02 10.01
CA GLN A 311 4.53 17.87 11.02
C GLN A 311 3.00 17.88 10.89
N LEU A 312 2.46 17.97 9.68
CA LEU A 312 1.02 17.86 9.42
C LEU A 312 0.47 16.53 9.93
N TRP A 313 1.16 15.42 9.64
CA TRP A 313 0.81 14.08 10.08
C TRP A 313 0.73 13.99 11.62
N THR A 314 1.81 14.38 12.30
CA THR A 314 1.89 14.30 13.76
C THR A 314 0.91 15.25 14.45
N LEU A 315 0.76 16.48 13.95
CA LEU A 315 -0.22 17.45 14.48
C LEU A 315 -1.65 16.88 14.43
N THR A 316 -2.02 16.27 13.32
CA THR A 316 -3.37 15.71 13.16
C THR A 316 -3.62 14.57 14.13
N ILE A 317 -2.66 13.64 14.29
CA ILE A 317 -2.78 12.54 15.25
C ILE A 317 -2.87 13.08 16.68
N GLN A 318 -1.96 13.97 17.06
CA GLN A 318 -1.99 14.58 18.40
C GLN A 318 -3.33 15.28 18.67
N TYR A 319 -3.86 16.01 17.70
CA TYR A 319 -5.14 16.68 17.88
C TYR A 319 -6.29 15.68 18.10
N LEU A 320 -6.41 14.66 17.25
CA LEU A 320 -7.46 13.65 17.36
C LEU A 320 -7.31 12.80 18.62
N ARG A 321 -6.11 12.25 18.86
CA ARG A 321 -5.82 11.33 19.96
C ARG A 321 -5.78 12.06 21.31
N ASP A 322 -4.90 13.09 21.43
CA ASP A 322 -4.54 13.67 22.73
C ASP A 322 -5.54 14.75 23.16
N TYR A 323 -6.10 15.54 22.21
CA TYR A 323 -7.04 16.61 22.54
C TYR A 323 -8.50 16.20 22.45
N LYS A 324 -8.84 15.33 21.49
CA LYS A 324 -10.24 14.95 21.24
C LYS A 324 -10.60 13.56 21.73
N GLY A 325 -9.64 12.77 22.23
CA GLY A 325 -9.86 11.45 22.79
C GLY A 325 -10.42 10.45 21.77
N VAL A 326 -9.95 10.52 20.52
CA VAL A 326 -10.32 9.54 19.49
C VAL A 326 -9.41 8.33 19.64
N HIS A 327 -9.92 7.26 20.25
CA HIS A 327 -9.17 6.06 20.63
C HIS A 327 -9.56 4.80 19.81
N ASN A 328 -10.25 4.99 18.70
CA ASN A 328 -10.70 3.92 17.80
C ASN A 328 -10.09 3.99 16.39
N PHE A 329 -9.03 4.77 16.20
CA PHE A 329 -8.31 4.83 14.92
C PHE A 329 -6.99 4.06 14.98
N LEU A 330 -6.71 3.31 13.90
CA LEU A 330 -5.38 2.86 13.51
C LEU A 330 -4.90 3.77 12.38
N TYR A 331 -3.75 4.41 12.57
CA TYR A 331 -3.24 5.40 11.62
C TYR A 331 -2.43 4.71 10.52
N ALA A 332 -2.94 4.79 9.29
CA ALA A 332 -2.37 4.14 8.11
C ALA A 332 -1.74 5.14 7.15
N ILE A 333 -0.47 4.90 6.79
CA ILE A 333 0.22 5.66 5.75
C ILE A 333 0.15 4.86 4.44
N SER A 334 -0.18 5.52 3.31
CA SER A 334 -0.31 4.87 2.00
C SER A 334 0.27 5.73 0.88
N PRO A 335 1.53 5.50 0.50
CA PRO A 335 2.12 6.08 -0.69
C PRO A 335 1.51 5.47 -1.96
N GLN A 336 1.52 6.22 -3.07
CA GLN A 336 1.19 5.68 -4.38
C GLN A 336 2.38 4.95 -5.01
N MET A 337 2.11 3.76 -5.59
CA MET A 337 3.11 2.82 -6.08
C MET A 337 2.70 2.18 -7.43
N ASP A 338 2.26 2.97 -8.42
CA ASP A 338 1.69 2.45 -9.68
C ASP A 338 2.71 1.87 -10.66
N GLY A 339 3.98 2.22 -10.53
CA GLY A 339 5.01 1.90 -11.51
C GLY A 339 6.22 1.14 -10.96
N PHE A 340 7.23 1.01 -11.81
CA PHE A 340 8.54 0.53 -11.40
C PHE A 340 9.34 1.65 -10.73
N TYR A 341 9.99 1.32 -9.63
CA TYR A 341 10.88 2.23 -8.90
C TYR A 341 12.25 1.60 -8.74
N ALA A 342 13.32 2.38 -8.87
CA ALA A 342 14.69 1.89 -8.65
C ALA A 342 14.88 1.38 -7.22
N ASN A 343 14.27 2.06 -6.24
CA ASN A 343 14.30 1.71 -4.82
C ASN A 343 12.87 1.73 -4.24
N PRO A 344 12.04 0.70 -4.48
CA PRO A 344 10.63 0.72 -4.08
C PRO A 344 10.44 0.79 -2.56
N GLN A 345 11.33 0.20 -1.75
CA GLN A 345 11.29 0.33 -0.29
C GLN A 345 11.55 1.76 0.20
N GLU A 346 12.45 2.51 -0.45
CA GLU A 346 12.69 3.92 -0.16
C GLU A 346 11.47 4.77 -0.55
N ARG A 347 10.83 4.44 -1.67
CA ARG A 347 9.60 5.10 -2.11
C ARG A 347 8.47 4.92 -1.09
N ILE A 348 8.28 3.71 -0.54
CA ILE A 348 7.30 3.44 0.52
C ILE A 348 7.62 4.24 1.79
N ARG A 349 8.90 4.38 2.14
CA ARG A 349 9.35 5.12 3.32
C ARG A 349 9.54 6.62 3.09
N TYR A 350 9.37 7.08 1.88
CA TYR A 350 9.47 8.52 1.60
C TYR A 350 8.42 9.29 2.43
N ARG A 351 8.84 10.32 3.13
CA ARG A 351 8.03 11.10 4.06
C ARG A 351 7.52 10.32 5.30
N TRP A 352 8.21 9.26 5.68
CA TRP A 352 7.87 8.47 6.86
C TRP A 352 7.93 9.31 8.13
N PRO A 353 6.82 9.45 8.91
CA PRO A 353 6.75 10.37 10.04
C PRO A 353 7.44 9.88 11.31
N GLY A 354 7.81 8.61 11.37
CA GLY A 354 8.34 7.90 12.53
C GLY A 354 7.54 6.63 12.82
N ASP A 355 8.20 5.62 13.39
CA ASP A 355 7.56 4.32 13.66
C ASP A 355 6.45 4.42 14.73
N GLU A 356 6.58 5.41 15.62
CA GLU A 356 5.63 5.74 16.67
C GLU A 356 4.36 6.45 16.17
N TRP A 357 4.31 6.82 14.89
CA TRP A 357 3.21 7.58 14.27
C TRP A 357 2.46 6.80 13.18
N VAL A 358 2.75 5.52 13.01
CA VAL A 358 2.12 4.67 11.99
C VAL A 358 1.75 3.33 12.60
N ASP A 359 0.52 2.87 12.37
CA ASP A 359 0.03 1.54 12.77
C ASP A 359 0.01 0.56 11.61
N PHE A 360 -0.33 1.02 10.42
CA PHE A 360 -0.54 0.20 9.23
C PHE A 360 0.17 0.80 8.01
N ILE A 361 0.81 -0.05 7.23
CA ILE A 361 1.49 0.37 5.99
C ILE A 361 0.62 -0.01 4.81
N GLY A 362 -0.06 0.99 4.26
CA GLY A 362 -0.83 0.86 3.02
C GLY A 362 0.04 1.05 1.78
N MET A 363 -0.51 0.68 0.65
CA MET A 363 0.02 0.97 -0.67
C MET A 363 -1.15 1.20 -1.62
N ASP A 364 -1.23 2.38 -2.23
CA ASP A 364 -2.18 2.66 -3.30
C ASP A 364 -1.49 2.35 -4.62
N CYS A 365 -1.95 1.34 -5.34
CA CYS A 365 -1.22 0.78 -6.47
C CYS A 365 -2.15 0.44 -7.63
N TYR A 366 -2.41 1.43 -8.46
CA TYR A 366 -3.18 1.26 -9.70
C TYR A 366 -2.29 0.73 -10.83
N HIS A 367 -1.81 -0.50 -10.66
CA HIS A 367 -0.85 -1.12 -11.58
C HIS A 367 -1.44 -1.47 -12.96
N GLY A 368 -2.76 -1.39 -13.11
CA GLY A 368 -3.46 -1.69 -14.36
C GLY A 368 -3.29 -3.16 -14.78
N SER A 369 -2.45 -3.40 -15.78
CA SER A 369 -2.08 -4.74 -16.22
C SER A 369 -0.57 -5.05 -16.04
N ASN A 370 0.16 -4.21 -15.28
CA ASN A 370 1.59 -4.36 -15.08
C ASN A 370 1.91 -5.20 -13.85
N ASN A 371 1.67 -6.51 -13.93
CA ASN A 371 1.95 -7.44 -12.83
C ASN A 371 3.39 -7.44 -12.36
N LEU A 372 4.37 -7.19 -13.24
CA LEU A 372 5.77 -7.16 -12.84
C LEU A 372 6.06 -6.01 -11.88
N ALA A 373 5.53 -4.81 -12.17
CA ALA A 373 5.64 -3.67 -11.25
C ALA A 373 4.90 -3.95 -9.95
N PHE A 374 3.70 -4.52 -10.02
CA PHE A 374 2.91 -4.83 -8.84
C PHE A 374 3.61 -5.81 -7.91
N VAL A 375 4.13 -6.92 -8.44
CA VAL A 375 4.90 -7.91 -7.66
C VAL A 375 6.15 -7.28 -7.02
N ALA A 376 6.88 -6.44 -7.76
CA ALA A 376 8.05 -5.75 -7.22
C ALA A 376 7.68 -4.82 -6.05
N ASN A 377 6.56 -4.10 -6.18
CA ASN A 377 6.05 -3.21 -5.13
C ASN A 377 5.49 -3.98 -3.93
N LEU A 378 4.82 -5.12 -4.15
CA LEU A 378 4.38 -6.02 -3.07
C LEU A 378 5.55 -6.57 -2.26
N LYS A 379 6.63 -7.03 -2.91
CA LYS A 379 7.86 -7.47 -2.23
C LYS A 379 8.45 -6.36 -1.37
N ALA A 380 8.48 -5.14 -1.89
CA ALA A 380 8.98 -4.00 -1.14
C ALA A 380 8.09 -3.65 0.06
N LEU A 381 6.76 -3.75 -0.09
CA LEU A 381 5.80 -3.53 0.98
C LEU A 381 6.00 -4.55 2.12
N GLU A 382 6.12 -5.84 1.78
CA GLU A 382 6.42 -6.91 2.75
C GLU A 382 7.73 -6.67 3.50
N ALA A 383 8.80 -6.30 2.78
CA ALA A 383 10.09 -6.03 3.38
C ALA A 383 10.04 -4.84 4.36
N VAL A 384 9.33 -3.76 4.00
CA VAL A 384 9.13 -2.61 4.90
C VAL A 384 8.26 -2.98 6.08
N SER A 385 7.18 -3.74 5.88
CA SER A 385 6.31 -4.28 6.93
C SER A 385 7.10 -5.10 7.95
N ALA A 386 7.92 -6.02 7.49
CA ALA A 386 8.78 -6.85 8.34
C ALA A 386 9.78 -5.99 9.14
N ALA A 387 10.49 -5.08 8.47
CA ALA A 387 11.47 -4.20 9.10
C ALA A 387 10.86 -3.26 10.14
N LYS A 388 9.64 -2.78 9.90
CA LYS A 388 8.91 -1.87 10.78
C LYS A 388 8.03 -2.59 11.82
N ARG A 389 7.85 -3.90 11.67
CA ARG A 389 6.99 -4.74 12.52
C ARG A 389 5.54 -4.23 12.56
N LYS A 390 4.99 -3.88 11.39
CA LYS A 390 3.65 -3.32 11.23
C LYS A 390 2.88 -4.08 10.17
N PRO A 391 1.57 -4.35 10.35
CA PRO A 391 0.76 -4.96 9.30
C PRO A 391 0.71 -4.07 8.06
N CYS A 392 0.52 -4.70 6.91
CA CYS A 392 0.48 -4.00 5.63
C CYS A 392 -0.57 -4.58 4.68
N GLY A 393 -0.91 -3.82 3.65
CA GLY A 393 -1.82 -4.25 2.60
C GLY A 393 -1.93 -3.24 1.46
N VAL A 394 -2.56 -3.65 0.37
CA VAL A 394 -2.92 -2.77 -0.74
C VAL A 394 -4.23 -2.08 -0.38
N THR A 395 -4.16 -0.77 -0.20
CA THR A 395 -5.25 0.06 0.31
C THR A 395 -6.10 0.68 -0.78
N GLU A 396 -5.55 0.79 -1.99
CA GLU A 396 -6.29 1.08 -3.23
C GLU A 396 -5.66 0.34 -4.39
N ASP A 397 -6.51 -0.26 -5.22
CA ASP A 397 -6.14 -0.94 -6.46
C ASP A 397 -7.29 -0.86 -7.47
N GLY A 398 -7.01 -1.22 -8.71
CA GLY A 398 -7.97 -1.37 -9.77
C GLY A 398 -7.46 -0.90 -11.13
N LEU A 399 -8.29 -1.15 -12.13
CA LEU A 399 -8.13 -0.62 -13.48
C LEU A 399 -9.45 0.00 -13.88
N GLU A 400 -9.45 1.31 -14.10
CA GLU A 400 -10.67 2.04 -14.44
C GLU A 400 -11.29 1.49 -15.72
N GLY A 401 -12.57 1.15 -15.63
CA GLY A 401 -13.35 0.71 -16.79
C GLY A 401 -12.86 -0.59 -17.45
N PHE A 402 -12.21 -1.47 -16.70
CA PHE A 402 -11.65 -2.72 -17.22
C PHE A 402 -12.73 -3.61 -17.86
N THR A 403 -12.33 -4.37 -18.88
CA THR A 403 -13.21 -5.27 -19.63
C THR A 403 -12.67 -6.69 -19.73
N GLN A 404 -11.52 -6.96 -19.14
CA GLN A 404 -10.87 -8.26 -19.13
C GLN A 404 -11.70 -9.27 -18.34
N SER A 405 -12.06 -10.37 -18.99
CA SER A 405 -12.88 -11.42 -18.38
C SER A 405 -12.10 -12.27 -17.36
N ASP A 406 -10.76 -12.24 -17.39
CA ASP A 406 -9.84 -12.96 -16.51
C ASP A 406 -9.11 -12.04 -15.52
N TYR A 407 -9.67 -10.84 -15.26
CA TYR A 407 -9.03 -9.78 -14.48
C TYR A 407 -8.61 -10.25 -13.08
N TRP A 408 -9.50 -10.91 -12.36
CA TRP A 408 -9.32 -11.25 -10.95
C TRP A 408 -8.22 -12.29 -10.74
N THR A 409 -8.28 -13.40 -11.50
CA THR A 409 -7.24 -14.42 -11.39
C THR A 409 -5.90 -13.92 -11.90
N ARG A 410 -5.89 -13.14 -12.95
CA ARG A 410 -4.66 -12.68 -13.61
C ARG A 410 -3.97 -11.52 -12.90
N PHE A 411 -4.73 -10.50 -12.47
CA PHE A 411 -4.16 -9.25 -11.98
C PHE A 411 -4.27 -9.05 -10.47
N VAL A 412 -5.08 -9.86 -9.77
CA VAL A 412 -5.20 -9.82 -8.31
C VAL A 412 -4.66 -11.10 -7.69
N VAL A 413 -5.21 -12.27 -8.06
CA VAL A 413 -4.85 -13.56 -7.44
C VAL A 413 -3.40 -13.93 -7.68
N ASN A 414 -2.97 -14.00 -8.95
CA ASN A 414 -1.62 -14.46 -9.29
C ASN A 414 -0.51 -13.57 -8.71
N PRO A 415 -0.56 -12.23 -8.81
CA PRO A 415 0.49 -11.37 -8.26
C PRO A 415 0.60 -11.42 -6.73
N THR A 416 -0.52 -11.69 -6.04
CA THR A 416 -0.57 -11.75 -4.57
C THR A 416 -0.32 -13.15 -4.01
N GLU A 417 -0.07 -14.14 -4.87
CA GLU A 417 0.22 -15.49 -4.41
C GLU A 417 1.53 -15.54 -3.62
N GLY A 418 1.46 -16.16 -2.43
CA GLY A 418 2.61 -16.26 -1.52
C GLY A 418 3.03 -14.95 -0.87
N ARG A 419 2.29 -13.84 -1.05
CA ARG A 419 2.58 -12.55 -0.42
C ARG A 419 1.96 -12.47 0.97
N ARG A 420 2.73 -11.93 1.92
CA ARG A 420 2.29 -11.72 3.30
C ARG A 420 1.72 -10.31 3.46
N ILE A 421 0.55 -10.08 2.92
CA ILE A 421 -0.22 -8.84 3.04
C ILE A 421 -1.62 -9.13 3.56
N SER A 422 -2.21 -8.24 4.35
CA SER A 422 -3.50 -8.50 4.99
C SER A 422 -4.70 -8.29 4.05
N MET A 423 -4.59 -7.40 3.08
CA MET A 423 -5.72 -7.02 2.21
C MET A 423 -5.29 -6.53 0.84
N VAL A 424 -6.22 -6.62 -0.10
CA VAL A 424 -6.27 -5.84 -1.35
C VAL A 424 -7.64 -5.19 -1.45
N THR A 425 -7.68 -3.85 -1.58
CA THR A 425 -8.93 -3.08 -1.61
C THR A 425 -9.08 -2.41 -2.96
N MET A 426 -10.16 -2.77 -3.66
CA MET A 426 -10.49 -2.15 -4.95
C MET A 426 -11.12 -0.78 -4.74
N TRP A 427 -10.83 0.15 -5.65
CA TRP A 427 -11.51 1.43 -5.66
C TRP A 427 -12.98 1.27 -6.05
N ARG A 428 -13.76 2.32 -5.88
CA ARG A 428 -15.23 2.32 -5.98
C ARG A 428 -15.77 2.08 -7.38
N ASN A 429 -17.00 1.59 -7.44
CA ASN A 429 -17.84 1.66 -8.62
C ASN A 429 -18.75 2.89 -8.52
N LYS A 430 -18.59 3.87 -9.41
CA LYS A 430 -19.47 5.05 -9.44
C LYS A 430 -20.89 4.66 -9.80
N TYR A 431 -21.86 5.15 -9.03
CA TYR A 431 -23.27 5.04 -9.38
C TYR A 431 -23.57 5.86 -10.64
N VAL A 432 -24.21 5.25 -11.64
CA VAL A 432 -24.49 5.86 -12.94
C VAL A 432 -25.98 5.81 -13.31
N GLY A 433 -26.82 5.14 -12.54
CA GLY A 433 -28.22 4.95 -12.90
C GLY A 433 -28.36 4.25 -14.25
N SER A 434 -28.80 4.98 -15.25
CA SER A 434 -28.94 4.48 -16.64
C SER A 434 -27.85 4.98 -17.60
N ASP A 435 -26.93 5.83 -17.14
CA ASP A 435 -25.86 6.37 -17.99
C ASP A 435 -24.62 5.45 -17.97
N GLU A 436 -24.60 4.46 -18.84
CA GLU A 436 -23.49 3.53 -19.00
C GLU A 436 -22.27 4.12 -19.73
N SER A 437 -22.31 5.36 -20.20
CA SER A 437 -21.18 6.00 -20.88
C SER A 437 -20.01 6.30 -19.94
N ASP A 438 -20.30 6.57 -18.68
CA ASP A 438 -19.29 6.75 -17.63
C ASP A 438 -18.67 5.40 -17.25
N LYS A 439 -17.37 5.28 -17.37
CA LYS A 439 -16.60 4.05 -17.11
C LYS A 439 -15.85 4.07 -15.77
N HIS A 440 -16.21 4.97 -14.87
CA HIS A 440 -15.59 5.06 -13.56
C HIS A 440 -16.07 3.91 -12.64
N TYR A 441 -15.51 2.73 -12.86
CA TYR A 441 -15.67 1.55 -12.03
C TYR A 441 -14.33 0.78 -11.99
N TYR A 442 -14.02 0.19 -10.83
CA TYR A 442 -12.76 -0.48 -10.56
C TYR A 442 -12.95 -1.89 -10.01
N SER A 443 -14.18 -2.31 -9.79
CA SER A 443 -14.52 -3.64 -9.27
C SER A 443 -15.66 -4.27 -10.07
N VAL A 444 -15.94 -5.53 -9.75
CA VAL A 444 -17.04 -6.28 -10.34
C VAL A 444 -18.40 -5.68 -9.94
N TYR A 445 -19.37 -5.84 -10.82
CA TYR A 445 -20.80 -5.54 -10.59
C TYR A 445 -21.64 -6.52 -11.42
N PRO A 446 -22.94 -6.71 -11.12
CA PRO A 446 -23.81 -7.60 -11.90
C PRO A 446 -23.84 -7.26 -13.39
N GLY A 447 -23.56 -8.25 -14.24
CA GLY A 447 -23.45 -8.10 -15.70
C GLY A 447 -22.05 -7.77 -16.22
N HIS A 448 -21.07 -7.55 -15.34
CA HIS A 448 -19.69 -7.31 -15.76
C HIS A 448 -19.05 -8.55 -16.40
N ALA A 449 -18.23 -8.35 -17.45
CA ALA A 449 -17.59 -9.45 -18.20
C ALA A 449 -16.72 -10.38 -17.32
N SER A 450 -16.21 -9.90 -16.18
CA SER A 450 -15.35 -10.67 -15.27
C SER A 450 -16.09 -11.40 -14.13
N GLU A 451 -17.42 -11.41 -14.11
CA GLU A 451 -18.17 -12.04 -13.01
C GLU A 451 -17.76 -13.50 -12.74
N ASN A 452 -17.61 -14.29 -13.80
CA ASN A 452 -17.25 -15.70 -13.64
C ASN A 452 -15.85 -15.88 -13.06
N ASP A 453 -14.92 -15.00 -13.41
CA ASP A 453 -13.57 -15.02 -12.88
C ASP A 453 -13.52 -14.51 -11.43
N PHE A 454 -14.37 -13.53 -11.09
CA PHE A 454 -14.55 -13.10 -9.71
C PHE A 454 -15.08 -14.23 -8.82
N ARG A 455 -16.06 -15.01 -9.30
CA ARG A 455 -16.54 -16.20 -8.58
C ARG A 455 -15.47 -17.29 -8.42
N LYS A 456 -14.54 -17.43 -9.38
CA LYS A 456 -13.36 -18.29 -9.20
C LYS A 456 -12.46 -17.77 -8.10
N MET A 457 -12.14 -16.47 -8.10
CA MET A 457 -11.37 -15.84 -7.02
C MET A 457 -12.05 -16.04 -5.66
N TYR A 458 -13.38 -15.82 -5.58
CA TYR A 458 -14.17 -16.05 -4.37
C TYR A 458 -14.10 -17.50 -3.85
N SER A 459 -13.94 -18.49 -4.73
CA SER A 459 -13.85 -19.90 -4.35
C SER A 459 -12.47 -20.33 -3.82
N LEU A 460 -11.48 -19.45 -3.77
CA LEU A 460 -10.13 -19.77 -3.29
C LEU A 460 -10.05 -19.55 -1.79
N ASP A 461 -9.73 -20.59 -1.02
CA ASP A 461 -9.64 -20.55 0.46
C ASP A 461 -8.72 -19.44 1.00
N ARG A 462 -7.74 -19.02 0.21
CA ARG A 462 -6.81 -17.96 0.61
C ARG A 462 -7.34 -16.53 0.40
N ILE A 463 -8.43 -16.33 -0.34
CA ILE A 463 -9.06 -15.04 -0.56
C ILE A 463 -10.27 -14.94 0.36
N LEU A 464 -10.19 -14.04 1.33
CA LEU A 464 -11.14 -13.95 2.42
C LEU A 464 -12.19 -12.88 2.14
N PHE A 465 -13.44 -13.27 2.29
CA PHE A 465 -14.61 -12.39 2.25
C PHE A 465 -15.22 -12.27 3.65
N SER A 466 -16.32 -11.54 3.79
CA SER A 466 -16.91 -11.25 5.09
C SER A 466 -17.18 -12.51 5.94
N LYS A 467 -17.69 -13.60 5.33
CA LYS A 467 -18.00 -14.86 6.04
C LYS A 467 -16.77 -15.67 6.47
N ASP A 468 -15.61 -15.41 5.86
CA ASP A 468 -14.38 -16.14 6.12
C ASP A 468 -13.56 -15.51 7.26
N LEU A 469 -13.97 -14.31 7.70
CA LEU A 469 -13.24 -13.58 8.72
C LEU A 469 -13.36 -14.26 10.08
N PRO A 470 -12.24 -14.41 10.81
CA PRO A 470 -12.29 -14.65 12.25
C PRO A 470 -12.85 -13.42 12.96
N ASP A 471 -13.07 -13.52 14.27
CA ASP A 471 -13.38 -12.32 15.06
C ASP A 471 -12.16 -11.36 15.07
N MET A 472 -12.21 -10.35 14.20
CA MET A 472 -11.14 -9.36 14.04
C MET A 472 -11.02 -8.40 15.23
N TYR A 473 -11.95 -8.43 16.16
CA TYR A 473 -12.08 -7.47 17.25
C TYR A 473 -11.87 -8.08 18.64
N THR A 474 -11.51 -9.36 18.68
CA THR A 474 -11.03 -10.05 19.89
C THR A 474 -9.54 -10.33 19.75
N MET A 475 -8.76 -10.03 20.81
CA MET A 475 -7.30 -10.20 20.78
C MET A 475 -6.94 -11.65 20.49
N PRO A 476 -6.14 -11.94 19.46
CA PRO A 476 -5.69 -13.29 19.17
C PRO A 476 -4.81 -13.84 20.30
N SER A 477 -4.94 -15.14 20.56
CA SER A 477 -4.20 -15.80 21.65
C SER A 477 -2.69 -15.63 21.48
N GLY A 478 -2.00 -15.29 22.56
CA GLY A 478 -0.55 -15.12 22.58
C GLY A 478 -0.05 -13.75 22.12
N TYR A 479 -0.94 -12.86 21.67
CA TYR A 479 -0.58 -11.51 21.25
C TYR A 479 -0.94 -10.46 22.29
N GLU A 480 -0.16 -9.40 22.36
CA GLU A 480 -0.47 -8.16 23.06
C GLU A 480 -0.14 -6.95 22.19
N VAL A 481 -0.76 -5.82 22.49
CA VAL A 481 -0.54 -4.55 21.77
C VAL A 481 -0.27 -3.46 22.79
N LYS A 482 0.92 -2.84 22.68
CA LYS A 482 1.47 -1.86 23.65
C LYS A 482 1.75 -0.51 23.03
#